data_b78102149b83fc97fdd328f6ea84aa54
#
_entry.id   b78102149b83fc97fdd328f6ea84aa54
#
_cell.length_a   1.000
_cell.length_b   1.000
_cell.length_c   1.000
_cell.angle_alpha   90.00
_cell.angle_beta   90.00
_cell.angle_gamma   90.00
#
_symmetry.space_group_name_H-M   'P 1'
#
loop_
_entity.id
_entity.type
_entity.pdbx_description
1 polymer ?
#
loop_
_entity_poly.entity_id
_entity_poly.type
_entity_poly.pdbx_seq_one_letter_code
_entity_poly.pdbx_strand_id
1 'polypeptide(L)'
;MSLLDDKLETFIAVCEVKNFTKAGEMLGLTQPAVSQHIKKLEEELDTQIFLRKKGEITLSQEGEIALLYAKRMHALQDKMRDKIKSAKANIRKIRIGITHTQESGYMIEALSKMDLAYENLNITFITDTIKNLYTMLENFELDVLIIEEKPSNPDFNFMVLDTDMLTCMVSIQNPLAQKQAITLNELKKQHLILRLPTSATRVKFASSLEAIGESIDNFDVVIEVDSIATIKNLVKKDIGVSILSKGACVKELQKKSLVALPIENLSMTRETTIVYHKTFNHVEIIERIAAAYHDIARQ
;
A
#
# COMPACT_ATOMS: atom_id res chain seq x y z
N MET A 1 -5.65 27.51 12.20
CA MET A 1 -6.55 28.23 11.29
C MET A 1 -6.34 27.59 9.93
N SER A 2 -7.37 27.05 9.29
CA SER A 2 -7.29 26.47 7.94
C SER A 2 -7.05 27.58 6.93
N LEU A 3 -6.36 27.26 5.83
CA LEU A 3 -6.26 28.11 4.65
C LEU A 3 -7.32 27.74 3.61
N LEU A 4 -7.95 26.56 3.80
CA LEU A 4 -9.09 26.15 3.01
C LEU A 4 -10.38 26.78 3.55
N ASP A 5 -11.36 26.84 2.68
CA ASP A 5 -12.72 27.24 3.03
C ASP A 5 -13.33 26.24 4.05
N ASP A 6 -13.91 26.75 5.11
CA ASP A 6 -14.55 25.96 6.17
C ASP A 6 -15.64 25.03 5.63
N LYS A 7 -16.25 25.36 4.48
CA LYS A 7 -17.24 24.52 3.79
C LYS A 7 -16.62 23.22 3.27
N LEU A 8 -15.41 23.29 2.69
CA LEU A 8 -14.70 22.09 2.22
C LEU A 8 -14.27 21.19 3.38
N GLU A 9 -13.79 21.76 4.49
CA GLU A 9 -13.47 20.96 5.69
C GLU A 9 -14.72 20.29 6.27
N THR A 10 -15.82 21.03 6.32
CA THR A 10 -17.12 20.48 6.76
C THR A 10 -17.59 19.35 5.84
N PHE A 11 -17.44 19.51 4.53
CA PHE A 11 -17.79 18.49 3.56
C PHE A 11 -16.98 17.21 3.73
N ILE A 12 -15.66 17.31 3.87
CA ILE A 12 -14.78 16.15 4.13
C ILE A 12 -15.22 15.43 5.41
N ALA A 13 -15.41 16.17 6.52
CA ALA A 13 -15.83 15.60 7.78
C ALA A 13 -17.19 14.87 7.69
N VAL A 14 -18.17 15.44 7.00
CA VAL A 14 -19.49 14.77 6.79
C VAL A 14 -19.31 13.47 6.00
N CYS A 15 -18.46 13.45 4.98
CA CYS A 15 -18.19 12.25 4.19
C CYS A 15 -17.51 11.14 5.02
N GLU A 16 -16.60 11.50 5.92
CA GLU A 16 -15.88 10.55 6.78
C GLU A 16 -16.80 9.88 7.79
N VAL A 17 -17.57 10.67 8.53
CA VAL A 17 -18.43 10.14 9.61
C VAL A 17 -19.82 9.76 9.15
N LYS A 18 -20.21 10.09 7.91
CA LYS A 18 -21.55 9.87 7.31
C LYS A 18 -22.69 10.34 8.22
N ASN A 19 -22.49 11.44 8.94
CA ASN A 19 -23.45 11.98 9.90
C ASN A 19 -23.21 13.47 10.15
N PHE A 20 -24.19 14.33 9.87
CA PHE A 20 -24.09 15.78 10.02
C PHE A 20 -23.87 16.24 11.47
N THR A 21 -24.52 15.54 12.42
CA THR A 21 -24.36 15.90 13.85
C THR A 21 -22.98 15.55 14.34
N LYS A 22 -22.48 14.33 14.05
CA LYS A 22 -21.14 13.90 14.43
C LYS A 22 -20.05 14.76 13.75
N ALA A 23 -20.24 15.16 12.50
CA ALA A 23 -19.34 16.07 11.82
C ALA A 23 -19.30 17.44 12.52
N GLY A 24 -20.44 17.94 12.98
CA GLY A 24 -20.52 19.15 13.79
C GLY A 24 -19.75 19.02 15.09
N GLU A 25 -19.92 17.92 15.83
CA GLU A 25 -19.17 17.65 17.06
C GLU A 25 -17.67 17.63 16.83
N MET A 26 -17.21 16.98 15.73
CA MET A 26 -15.78 16.94 15.37
C MET A 26 -15.19 18.33 15.10
N LEU A 27 -15.98 19.21 14.46
CA LEU A 27 -15.52 20.52 14.02
C LEU A 27 -15.84 21.65 15.02
N GLY A 28 -16.51 21.33 16.13
CA GLY A 28 -16.99 22.35 17.08
C GLY A 28 -18.11 23.22 16.51
N LEU A 29 -18.89 22.68 15.59
CA LEU A 29 -20.02 23.34 14.92
C LEU A 29 -21.36 22.75 15.34
N THR A 30 -22.42 23.53 15.22
CA THR A 30 -23.79 23.00 15.36
C THR A 30 -24.22 22.27 14.08
N GLN A 31 -25.11 21.28 14.18
CA GLN A 31 -25.66 20.59 13.00
C GLN A 31 -26.30 21.56 11.97
N PRO A 32 -27.06 22.62 12.36
CA PRO A 32 -27.54 23.61 11.41
C PRO A 32 -26.40 24.35 10.66
N ALA A 33 -25.28 24.64 11.34
CA ALA A 33 -24.13 25.29 10.70
C ALA A 33 -23.47 24.34 9.68
N VAL A 34 -23.30 23.06 10.02
CA VAL A 34 -22.84 22.03 9.07
C VAL A 34 -23.75 21.97 7.85
N SER A 35 -25.08 21.91 8.05
CA SER A 35 -26.04 21.89 6.95
C SER A 35 -25.98 23.15 6.06
N GLN A 36 -25.74 24.32 6.69
CA GLN A 36 -25.58 25.58 5.96
C GLN A 36 -24.29 25.62 5.14
N HIS A 37 -23.17 25.08 5.67
CA HIS A 37 -21.93 24.95 4.93
C HIS A 37 -22.09 24.08 3.69
N ILE A 38 -22.73 22.91 3.85
CA ILE A 38 -23.00 22.00 2.72
C ILE A 38 -23.89 22.66 1.68
N LYS A 39 -24.99 23.32 2.11
CA LYS A 39 -25.88 24.01 1.19
C LYS A 39 -25.16 25.10 0.40
N LYS A 40 -24.32 25.92 1.06
CA LYS A 40 -23.53 26.94 0.38
C LYS A 40 -22.52 26.34 -0.60
N LEU A 41 -21.90 25.21 -0.25
CA LEU A 41 -20.99 24.52 -1.16
C LEU A 41 -21.73 24.00 -2.39
N GLU A 42 -22.93 23.44 -2.22
CA GLU A 42 -23.81 23.01 -3.34
C GLU A 42 -24.23 24.18 -4.23
N GLU A 43 -24.55 25.33 -3.62
CA GLU A 43 -24.87 26.57 -4.36
C GLU A 43 -23.67 27.10 -5.14
N GLU A 44 -22.46 27.07 -4.57
CA GLU A 44 -21.23 27.51 -5.25
C GLU A 44 -20.77 26.57 -6.38
N LEU A 45 -21.04 25.28 -6.23
CA LEU A 45 -20.73 24.27 -7.26
C LEU A 45 -21.88 24.12 -8.29
N ASP A 46 -23.00 24.80 -8.08
CA ASP A 46 -24.23 24.66 -8.87
C ASP A 46 -24.67 23.19 -9.06
N THR A 47 -24.51 22.39 -8.01
CA THR A 47 -24.89 20.96 -8.06
C THR A 47 -25.18 20.41 -6.67
N GLN A 48 -25.94 19.31 -6.61
CA GLN A 48 -26.15 18.56 -5.39
C GLN A 48 -25.04 17.53 -5.19
N ILE A 49 -24.33 17.64 -4.05
CA ILE A 49 -23.22 16.73 -3.69
C ILE A 49 -23.71 15.54 -2.86
N PHE A 50 -24.86 15.66 -2.20
CA PHE A 50 -25.48 14.55 -1.46
C PHE A 50 -26.82 14.14 -2.04
N LEU A 51 -27.04 12.81 -2.18
CA LEU A 51 -28.32 12.23 -2.56
C LEU A 51 -29.25 12.19 -1.35
N ARG A 52 -30.50 12.66 -1.52
CA ARG A 52 -31.53 12.59 -0.49
C ARG A 52 -32.20 11.21 -0.49
N LYS A 53 -31.56 10.19 0.08
CA LYS A 53 -32.20 8.90 0.38
C LYS A 53 -32.56 8.84 1.85
N LYS A 54 -33.75 8.25 2.17
CA LYS A 54 -34.23 8.13 3.55
C LYS A 54 -33.21 7.43 4.43
N GLY A 55 -32.59 8.20 5.35
CA GLY A 55 -31.75 7.69 6.45
C GLY A 55 -30.26 7.45 6.13
N GLU A 56 -29.80 7.54 4.88
CA GLU A 56 -28.40 7.35 4.52
C GLU A 56 -27.83 8.57 3.81
N ILE A 57 -26.63 8.96 4.20
CA ILE A 57 -25.83 10.01 3.54
C ILE A 57 -25.00 9.32 2.46
N THR A 58 -25.38 9.51 1.21
CA THR A 58 -24.66 9.01 0.03
C THR A 58 -24.31 10.17 -0.88
N LEU A 59 -23.14 10.11 -1.50
CA LEU A 59 -22.72 11.11 -2.48
C LEU A 59 -23.43 10.91 -3.82
N SER A 60 -23.63 12.02 -4.54
CA SER A 60 -23.89 12.00 -5.98
C SER A 60 -22.59 11.71 -6.74
N GLN A 61 -22.65 11.53 -8.05
CA GLN A 61 -21.44 11.41 -8.89
C GLN A 61 -20.60 12.70 -8.82
N GLU A 62 -21.24 13.85 -8.83
CA GLU A 62 -20.62 15.16 -8.66
C GLU A 62 -20.03 15.31 -7.25
N GLY A 63 -20.70 14.77 -6.22
CA GLY A 63 -20.21 14.73 -4.85
C GLY A 63 -18.95 13.88 -4.68
N GLU A 64 -18.85 12.76 -5.40
CA GLU A 64 -17.62 11.94 -5.41
C GLU A 64 -16.45 12.70 -6.04
N ILE A 65 -16.69 13.40 -7.14
CA ILE A 65 -15.69 14.26 -7.78
C ILE A 65 -15.26 15.39 -6.82
N ALA A 66 -16.25 16.08 -6.20
CA ALA A 66 -15.97 17.13 -5.25
C ALA A 66 -15.15 16.64 -4.06
N LEU A 67 -15.44 15.45 -3.52
CA LEU A 67 -14.70 14.85 -2.41
C LEU A 67 -13.25 14.53 -2.79
N LEU A 68 -13.04 13.98 -3.99
CA LEU A 68 -11.70 13.71 -4.50
C LEU A 68 -10.84 15.00 -4.52
N TYR A 69 -11.37 16.07 -5.09
CA TYR A 69 -10.64 17.34 -5.19
C TYR A 69 -10.53 18.06 -3.83
N ALA A 70 -11.54 17.97 -2.97
CA ALA A 70 -11.48 18.54 -1.62
C ALA A 70 -10.34 17.88 -0.80
N LYS A 71 -10.22 16.54 -0.84
CA LYS A 71 -9.11 15.81 -0.20
C LYS A 71 -7.75 16.21 -0.77
N ARG A 72 -7.63 16.36 -2.09
CA ARG A 72 -6.39 16.83 -2.74
C ARG A 72 -6.01 18.24 -2.29
N MET A 73 -6.95 19.15 -2.22
CA MET A 73 -6.71 20.52 -1.74
C MET A 73 -6.28 20.52 -0.27
N HIS A 74 -6.91 19.69 0.58
CA HIS A 74 -6.52 19.55 1.98
C HIS A 74 -5.09 19.01 2.11
N ALA A 75 -4.75 17.93 1.42
CA ALA A 75 -3.40 17.36 1.44
C ALA A 75 -2.34 18.32 0.91
N LEU A 76 -2.63 19.08 -0.16
CA LEU A 76 -1.74 20.12 -0.69
C LEU A 76 -1.53 21.27 0.29
N GLN A 77 -2.56 21.69 1.01
CA GLN A 77 -2.44 22.68 2.08
C GLN A 77 -1.49 22.20 3.18
N ASP A 78 -1.66 20.98 3.65
CA ASP A 78 -0.80 20.38 4.69
C ASP A 78 0.64 20.24 4.19
N LYS A 79 0.81 19.78 2.96
CA LYS A 79 2.13 19.70 2.30
C LYS A 79 2.80 21.07 2.19
N MET A 80 2.07 22.11 1.84
CA MET A 80 2.58 23.48 1.79
C MET A 80 3.03 23.95 3.19
N ARG A 81 2.21 23.75 4.23
CA ARG A 81 2.55 24.09 5.62
C ARG A 81 3.79 23.33 6.10
N ASP A 82 3.86 22.03 5.82
CA ASP A 82 5.01 21.18 6.17
C ASP A 82 6.28 21.65 5.44
N LYS A 83 6.20 21.98 4.16
CA LYS A 83 7.34 22.52 3.40
C LYS A 83 7.83 23.86 3.94
N ILE A 84 6.92 24.77 4.31
CA ILE A 84 7.28 26.07 4.91
C ILE A 84 7.96 25.85 6.27
N LYS A 85 7.41 24.97 7.14
CA LYS A 85 8.03 24.64 8.43
C LYS A 85 9.39 23.98 8.24
N SER A 86 9.49 23.05 7.31
CA SER A 86 10.72 22.31 7.00
C SER A 86 11.79 23.21 6.43
N ALA A 87 11.44 24.18 5.56
CA ALA A 87 12.37 25.19 5.04
C ALA A 87 12.99 26.03 6.17
N LYS A 88 12.19 26.40 7.19
CA LYS A 88 12.68 27.14 8.36
C LYS A 88 13.59 26.30 9.27
N ALA A 89 13.34 25.00 9.38
CA ALA A 89 14.10 24.08 10.22
C ALA A 89 15.22 23.34 9.47
N ASN A 90 15.35 23.57 8.17
CA ASN A 90 16.26 22.83 7.26
C ASN A 90 16.06 21.30 7.32
N ILE A 91 14.82 20.84 7.56
CA ILE A 91 14.44 19.41 7.62
C ILE A 91 13.64 19.06 6.36
N ARG A 92 14.02 18.01 5.66
CA ARG A 92 13.24 17.46 4.53
C ARG A 92 12.36 16.33 5.03
N LYS A 93 11.05 16.43 4.83
CA LYS A 93 10.10 15.37 5.13
C LYS A 93 9.68 14.66 3.85
N ILE A 94 9.67 13.33 3.89
CA ILE A 94 9.20 12.47 2.80
C ILE A 94 8.24 11.43 3.35
N ARG A 95 7.11 11.23 2.68
CA ARG A 95 6.12 10.19 3.01
C ARG A 95 6.18 9.11 1.95
N ILE A 96 6.54 7.90 2.35
CA ILE A 96 6.72 6.77 1.46
C ILE A 96 5.65 5.72 1.75
N GLY A 97 4.84 5.40 0.73
CA GLY A 97 3.91 4.28 0.76
C GLY A 97 4.61 2.99 0.37
N ILE A 98 4.43 1.94 1.14
CA ILE A 98 5.00 0.62 0.85
C ILE A 98 3.95 -0.47 0.98
N THR A 99 4.12 -1.56 0.25
CA THR A 99 3.28 -2.75 0.46
C THR A 99 3.78 -3.56 1.66
N HIS A 100 2.93 -4.42 2.20
CA HIS A 100 3.34 -5.37 3.25
C HIS A 100 4.50 -6.28 2.83
N THR A 101 4.65 -6.54 1.53
CA THR A 101 5.78 -7.31 1.00
C THR A 101 7.09 -6.55 1.14
N GLN A 102 7.09 -5.27 0.74
CA GLN A 102 8.28 -4.41 0.85
C GLN A 102 8.63 -4.10 2.31
N GLU A 103 7.64 -3.94 3.17
CA GLU A 103 7.84 -3.81 4.62
C GLU A 103 8.56 -5.03 5.22
N SER A 104 8.22 -6.23 4.76
CA SER A 104 8.81 -7.48 5.26
C SER A 104 10.21 -7.79 4.71
N GLY A 105 10.62 -7.11 3.64
CA GLY A 105 11.89 -7.31 2.94
C GLY A 105 13.03 -6.40 3.43
N TYR A 106 13.93 -6.06 2.52
CA TYR A 106 15.09 -5.21 2.78
C TYR A 106 14.79 -3.71 2.79
N MET A 107 13.63 -3.30 2.27
CA MET A 107 13.37 -1.90 1.98
C MET A 107 13.46 -1.01 3.21
N ILE A 108 12.86 -1.42 4.33
CA ILE A 108 12.91 -0.63 5.58
C ILE A 108 14.34 -0.49 6.08
N GLU A 109 15.13 -1.56 5.99
CA GLU A 109 16.54 -1.53 6.39
C GLU A 109 17.36 -0.59 5.49
N ALA A 110 17.15 -0.65 4.17
CA ALA A 110 17.79 0.22 3.21
C ALA A 110 17.48 1.69 3.49
N LEU A 111 16.22 2.02 3.67
CA LEU A 111 15.79 3.38 3.94
C LEU A 111 16.23 3.90 5.31
N SER A 112 16.29 3.03 6.33
CA SER A 112 16.82 3.39 7.65
C SER A 112 18.29 3.76 7.60
N LYS A 113 19.10 3.03 6.83
CA LYS A 113 20.53 3.35 6.63
C LYS A 113 20.71 4.66 5.86
N MET A 114 19.84 4.94 4.90
CA MET A 114 19.84 6.19 4.15
C MET A 114 19.50 7.38 5.05
N ASP A 115 18.49 7.26 5.92
CA ASP A 115 18.07 8.31 6.84
C ASP A 115 19.16 8.68 7.83
N LEU A 116 19.84 7.69 8.42
CA LEU A 116 20.98 7.89 9.34
C LEU A 116 22.21 8.54 8.68
N ALA A 117 22.37 8.40 7.36
CA ALA A 117 23.48 8.99 6.61
C ALA A 117 23.25 10.45 6.19
N TYR A 118 22.01 10.94 6.27
CA TYR A 118 21.64 12.28 5.84
C TYR A 118 21.09 13.09 7.00
N GLU A 119 21.84 14.09 7.44
CA GLU A 119 21.36 15.11 8.36
C GLU A 119 20.08 15.77 7.77
N ASN A 120 19.03 15.83 8.58
CA ASN A 120 17.78 16.53 8.29
C ASN A 120 16.80 15.87 7.28
N LEU A 121 16.87 14.56 7.01
CA LEU A 121 15.82 13.82 6.30
C LEU A 121 14.92 13.11 7.32
N ASN A 122 13.61 13.33 7.24
CA ASN A 122 12.61 12.63 8.05
C ASN A 122 11.72 11.81 7.12
N ILE A 123 11.72 10.50 7.29
CA ILE A 123 10.95 9.55 6.46
C ILE A 123 9.78 9.01 7.29
N THR A 124 8.58 9.09 6.72
CA THR A 124 7.39 8.44 7.26
C THR A 124 6.98 7.31 6.33
N PHE A 125 6.83 6.10 6.86
CA PHE A 125 6.32 4.95 6.11
C PHE A 125 4.84 4.73 6.39
N ILE A 126 4.10 4.44 5.33
CA ILE A 126 2.70 4.04 5.39
C ILE A 126 2.59 2.72 4.63
N THR A 127 2.09 1.68 5.31
CA THR A 127 1.92 0.35 4.73
C THR A 127 0.45 0.12 4.44
N ASP A 128 0.12 -0.20 3.18
CA ASP A 128 -1.25 -0.48 2.75
C ASP A 128 -1.26 -1.34 1.46
N THR A 129 -2.45 -1.61 0.94
CA THR A 129 -2.66 -2.23 -0.37
C THR A 129 -2.24 -1.30 -1.50
N ILE A 130 -1.84 -1.86 -2.64
CA ILE A 130 -1.42 -1.07 -3.81
C ILE A 130 -2.51 -0.06 -4.22
N LYS A 131 -3.78 -0.48 -4.23
CA LYS A 131 -4.92 0.38 -4.58
C LYS A 131 -5.02 1.61 -3.67
N ASN A 132 -4.93 1.42 -2.34
CA ASN A 132 -5.01 2.51 -1.38
C ASN A 132 -3.79 3.43 -1.50
N LEU A 133 -2.59 2.85 -1.67
CA LEU A 133 -1.35 3.61 -1.86
C LEU A 133 -1.41 4.51 -3.09
N TYR A 134 -1.95 4.02 -4.23
CA TYR A 134 -2.16 4.88 -5.40
C TYR A 134 -3.14 6.01 -5.10
N THR A 135 -4.25 5.72 -4.44
CA THR A 135 -5.21 6.78 -4.05
C THR A 135 -4.55 7.84 -3.18
N MET A 136 -3.70 7.45 -2.23
CA MET A 136 -2.96 8.38 -1.38
C MET A 136 -1.91 9.19 -2.17
N LEU A 137 -1.24 8.58 -3.16
CA LEU A 137 -0.30 9.27 -4.04
C LEU A 137 -1.02 10.29 -4.93
N GLU A 138 -2.15 9.91 -5.52
CA GLU A 138 -3.01 10.78 -6.33
C GLU A 138 -3.56 11.97 -5.55
N ASN A 139 -3.83 11.76 -4.25
CA ASN A 139 -4.29 12.80 -3.35
C ASN A 139 -3.16 13.62 -2.72
N PHE A 140 -1.89 13.39 -3.13
CA PHE A 140 -0.70 14.06 -2.57
C PHE A 140 -0.47 13.79 -1.06
N GLU A 141 -1.11 12.78 -0.49
CA GLU A 141 -0.89 12.33 0.88
C GLU A 141 0.45 11.59 1.03
N LEU A 142 0.93 10.97 -0.07
CA LEU A 142 2.24 10.35 -0.20
C LEU A 142 3.08 11.08 -1.25
N ASP A 143 4.40 10.95 -1.15
CA ASP A 143 5.35 11.50 -2.10
C ASP A 143 5.88 10.44 -3.06
N VAL A 144 6.06 9.21 -2.57
CA VAL A 144 6.68 8.09 -3.28
C VAL A 144 5.97 6.81 -2.87
N LEU A 145 5.82 5.86 -3.79
CA LEU A 145 5.41 4.48 -3.50
C LEU A 145 6.54 3.51 -3.83
N ILE A 146 6.61 2.41 -3.08
CA ILE A 146 7.45 1.26 -3.40
C ILE A 146 6.55 0.02 -3.40
N ILE A 147 6.26 -0.48 -4.60
CA ILE A 147 5.20 -1.45 -4.86
C ILE A 147 5.63 -2.47 -5.92
N GLU A 148 4.82 -3.52 -6.13
CA GLU A 148 5.14 -4.62 -7.03
C GLU A 148 4.42 -4.55 -8.37
N GLU A 149 4.22 -3.35 -8.90
CA GLU A 149 3.65 -3.15 -10.25
C GLU A 149 4.09 -1.82 -10.86
N LYS A 150 3.95 -1.69 -12.18
CA LYS A 150 4.16 -0.43 -12.90
C LYS A 150 2.88 0.39 -12.92
N PRO A 151 2.97 1.73 -12.79
CA PRO A 151 1.79 2.58 -12.90
C PRO A 151 1.21 2.54 -14.31
N SER A 152 -0.11 2.49 -14.40
CA SER A 152 -0.85 2.69 -15.64
C SER A 152 -1.20 4.17 -15.87
N ASN A 153 -1.26 4.98 -14.82
CA ASN A 153 -1.58 6.39 -14.89
C ASN A 153 -0.40 7.18 -15.46
N PRO A 154 -0.59 7.95 -16.55
CA PRO A 154 0.48 8.72 -17.21
C PRO A 154 1.02 9.87 -16.34
N ASP A 155 0.35 10.27 -15.27
CA ASP A 155 0.83 11.33 -14.36
C ASP A 155 1.94 10.87 -13.41
N PHE A 156 2.25 9.57 -13.41
CA PHE A 156 3.30 8.99 -12.60
C PHE A 156 4.53 8.63 -13.41
N ASN A 157 5.68 8.88 -12.83
CA ASN A 157 6.96 8.31 -13.24
C ASN A 157 7.26 7.09 -12.37
N PHE A 158 8.09 6.19 -12.88
CA PHE A 158 8.54 5.03 -12.11
C PHE A 158 9.98 4.66 -12.43
N MET A 159 10.62 3.98 -11.49
CA MET A 159 11.93 3.34 -11.64
C MET A 159 11.80 1.89 -11.16
N VAL A 160 12.24 0.94 -11.97
CA VAL A 160 12.32 -0.46 -11.56
C VAL A 160 13.52 -0.64 -10.63
N LEU A 161 13.28 -1.20 -9.44
CA LEU A 161 14.32 -1.51 -8.46
C LEU A 161 14.88 -2.92 -8.65
N ASP A 162 13.97 -3.90 -8.78
CA ASP A 162 14.33 -5.32 -8.76
C ASP A 162 13.21 -6.17 -9.37
N THR A 163 13.55 -7.41 -9.69
CA THR A 163 12.59 -8.45 -10.05
C THR A 163 12.51 -9.49 -8.96
N ASP A 164 11.32 -9.65 -8.40
CA ASP A 164 11.02 -10.59 -7.34
C ASP A 164 10.20 -11.78 -7.86
N MET A 165 10.29 -12.91 -7.18
CA MET A 165 9.57 -14.12 -7.53
C MET A 165 8.79 -14.65 -6.32
N LEU A 166 7.51 -14.96 -6.53
CA LEU A 166 6.73 -15.71 -5.56
C LEU A 166 7.05 -17.19 -5.66
N THR A 167 7.27 -17.79 -4.52
CA THR A 167 7.60 -19.22 -4.38
C THR A 167 6.80 -19.84 -3.25
N CYS A 168 6.72 -21.16 -3.24
CA CYS A 168 6.20 -21.88 -2.09
C CYS A 168 7.25 -21.87 -0.97
N MET A 169 6.88 -21.31 0.17
CA MET A 169 7.68 -21.31 1.40
C MET A 169 7.26 -22.47 2.27
N VAL A 170 8.23 -23.31 2.61
CA VAL A 170 8.04 -24.46 3.48
C VAL A 170 8.98 -24.41 4.69
N SER A 171 8.59 -25.05 5.79
CA SER A 171 9.49 -25.26 6.93
C SER A 171 10.69 -26.13 6.52
N ILE A 172 11.85 -25.91 7.14
CA ILE A 172 12.98 -26.84 6.99
C ILE A 172 12.65 -28.27 7.46
N GLN A 173 11.64 -28.42 8.31
CA GLN A 173 11.15 -29.71 8.83
C GLN A 173 10.19 -30.42 7.87
N ASN A 174 9.61 -29.69 6.90
CA ASN A 174 8.68 -30.23 5.93
C ASN A 174 9.42 -31.17 4.95
N PRO A 175 8.88 -32.36 4.63
CA PRO A 175 9.50 -33.29 3.67
C PRO A 175 9.81 -32.65 2.31
N LEU A 176 9.03 -31.66 1.87
CA LEU A 176 9.25 -30.94 0.63
C LEU A 176 10.54 -30.11 0.65
N ALA A 177 11.08 -29.76 1.82
CA ALA A 177 12.29 -28.96 1.93
C ALA A 177 13.54 -29.62 1.30
N GLN A 178 13.51 -30.93 1.07
CA GLN A 178 14.58 -31.68 0.40
C GLN A 178 14.54 -31.56 -1.13
N LYS A 179 13.49 -30.93 -1.69
CA LYS A 179 13.31 -30.78 -3.12
C LYS A 179 13.90 -29.48 -3.65
N GLN A 180 14.17 -29.44 -4.94
CA GLN A 180 14.58 -28.22 -5.65
C GLN A 180 13.39 -27.44 -6.22
N ALA A 181 12.28 -28.13 -6.50
CA ALA A 181 11.02 -27.56 -6.97
C ALA A 181 9.88 -28.48 -6.55
N ILE A 182 8.65 -27.97 -6.58
CA ILE A 182 7.43 -28.76 -6.32
C ILE A 182 6.46 -28.67 -7.48
N THR A 183 5.69 -29.73 -7.67
CA THR A 183 4.59 -29.77 -8.63
C THR A 183 3.32 -29.15 -8.02
N LEU A 184 2.37 -28.72 -8.87
CA LEU A 184 1.04 -28.30 -8.39
C LEU A 184 0.31 -29.42 -7.63
N ASN A 185 0.47 -30.66 -8.06
CA ASN A 185 -0.15 -31.81 -7.37
C ASN A 185 0.41 -32.05 -5.96
N GLU A 186 1.66 -31.72 -5.73
CA GLU A 186 2.25 -31.76 -4.39
C GLU A 186 1.76 -30.58 -3.55
N LEU A 187 1.65 -29.40 -4.14
CA LEU A 187 1.10 -28.22 -3.45
C LEU A 187 -0.36 -28.44 -3.04
N LYS A 188 -1.19 -29.06 -3.89
CA LYS A 188 -2.59 -29.41 -3.58
C LYS A 188 -2.76 -30.36 -2.39
N LYS A 189 -1.72 -31.07 -2.01
CA LYS A 189 -1.71 -31.97 -0.84
C LYS A 189 -1.28 -31.28 0.46
N GLN A 190 -0.92 -29.99 0.39
CA GLN A 190 -0.48 -29.22 1.55
C GLN A 190 -1.60 -28.32 2.08
N HIS A 191 -1.61 -28.09 3.37
CA HIS A 191 -2.39 -27.01 3.97
C HIS A 191 -1.79 -25.66 3.57
N LEU A 192 -2.57 -24.80 2.92
CA LEU A 192 -2.11 -23.47 2.51
C LEU A 192 -2.48 -22.42 3.55
N ILE A 193 -1.48 -21.61 3.90
CA ILE A 193 -1.62 -20.40 4.71
C ILE A 193 -1.35 -19.23 3.78
N LEU A 194 -2.38 -18.47 3.43
CA LEU A 194 -2.27 -17.45 2.39
C LEU A 194 -2.55 -16.03 2.89
N ARG A 195 -2.12 -15.08 2.12
CA ARG A 195 -2.51 -13.67 2.27
C ARG A 195 -4.00 -13.50 1.93
N LEU A 196 -4.60 -12.43 2.46
CA LEU A 196 -5.98 -12.06 2.12
C LEU A 196 -6.17 -11.90 0.60
N PRO A 197 -7.38 -12.13 0.06
CA PRO A 197 -7.66 -12.06 -1.38
C PRO A 197 -7.31 -10.70 -2.02
N THR A 198 -7.34 -9.60 -1.25
CA THR A 198 -7.02 -8.25 -1.71
C THR A 198 -5.52 -7.97 -1.81
N SER A 199 -4.65 -8.85 -1.29
CA SER A 199 -3.20 -8.65 -1.36
C SER A 199 -2.64 -8.93 -2.76
N ALA A 200 -1.68 -8.12 -3.20
CA ALA A 200 -1.03 -8.30 -4.51
C ALA A 200 -0.39 -9.70 -4.67
N THR A 201 0.12 -10.29 -3.59
CA THR A 201 0.67 -11.66 -3.58
C THR A 201 -0.42 -12.69 -3.89
N ARG A 202 -1.60 -12.60 -3.25
CA ARG A 202 -2.71 -13.52 -3.47
C ARG A 202 -3.29 -13.36 -4.88
N VAL A 203 -3.48 -12.11 -5.33
CA VAL A 203 -3.95 -11.80 -6.69
C VAL A 203 -3.00 -12.38 -7.73
N LYS A 204 -1.68 -12.18 -7.58
CA LYS A 204 -0.68 -12.73 -8.51
C LYS A 204 -0.69 -14.25 -8.54
N PHE A 205 -0.81 -14.91 -7.39
CA PHE A 205 -0.90 -16.38 -7.33
C PHE A 205 -2.16 -16.88 -8.03
N ALA A 206 -3.34 -16.32 -7.71
CA ALA A 206 -4.61 -16.70 -8.32
C ALA A 206 -4.58 -16.50 -9.85
N SER A 207 -4.17 -15.33 -10.34
CA SER A 207 -4.09 -15.06 -11.78
C SER A 207 -3.09 -15.97 -12.50
N SER A 208 -2.00 -16.36 -11.82
CA SER A 208 -1.03 -17.30 -12.43
C SER A 208 -1.59 -18.73 -12.51
N LEU A 209 -2.43 -19.14 -11.56
CA LEU A 209 -3.16 -20.41 -11.63
C LEU A 209 -4.20 -20.40 -12.77
N GLU A 210 -4.99 -19.33 -12.87
CA GLU A 210 -5.99 -19.15 -13.92
C GLU A 210 -5.36 -19.19 -15.33
N ALA A 211 -4.16 -18.63 -15.51
CA ALA A 211 -3.45 -18.63 -16.78
C ALA A 211 -3.08 -20.05 -17.28
N ILE A 212 -3.06 -21.04 -16.38
CA ILE A 212 -2.80 -22.46 -16.71
C ILE A 212 -4.06 -23.34 -16.55
N GLY A 213 -5.24 -22.72 -16.41
CA GLY A 213 -6.51 -23.43 -16.27
C GLY A 213 -6.79 -24.03 -14.91
N GLU A 214 -6.09 -23.54 -13.86
CA GLU A 214 -6.28 -23.97 -12.47
C GLU A 214 -7.01 -22.89 -11.66
N SER A 215 -7.67 -23.31 -10.56
CA SER A 215 -8.29 -22.39 -9.59
C SER A 215 -7.69 -22.56 -8.21
N ILE A 216 -7.68 -21.46 -7.47
CA ILE A 216 -7.31 -21.45 -6.05
C ILE A 216 -8.23 -22.36 -5.22
N ASP A 217 -9.47 -22.55 -5.65
CA ASP A 217 -10.48 -23.38 -4.98
C ASP A 217 -10.11 -24.88 -5.00
N ASN A 218 -9.15 -25.25 -5.86
CA ASN A 218 -8.62 -26.62 -5.92
C ASN A 218 -7.55 -26.91 -4.85
N PHE A 219 -7.28 -25.94 -3.96
CA PHE A 219 -6.27 -26.04 -2.91
C PHE A 219 -6.91 -25.97 -1.52
N ASP A 220 -6.30 -26.64 -0.57
CA ASP A 220 -6.74 -26.64 0.83
C ASP A 220 -6.20 -25.38 1.56
N VAL A 221 -6.94 -24.27 1.47
CA VAL A 221 -6.60 -23.01 2.14
C VAL A 221 -7.18 -23.05 3.56
N VAL A 222 -6.36 -23.36 4.54
CA VAL A 222 -6.79 -23.52 5.93
C VAL A 222 -6.75 -22.24 6.75
N ILE A 223 -5.90 -21.26 6.39
CA ILE A 223 -5.74 -19.98 7.09
C ILE A 223 -5.53 -18.86 6.08
N GLU A 224 -6.26 -17.76 6.28
CA GLU A 224 -6.03 -16.50 5.57
C GLU A 224 -5.64 -15.41 6.57
N VAL A 225 -4.48 -14.77 6.34
CA VAL A 225 -3.88 -13.80 7.27
C VAL A 225 -3.29 -12.63 6.50
N ASP A 226 -3.46 -11.42 7.01
CA ASP A 226 -2.84 -10.24 6.39
C ASP A 226 -1.35 -10.08 6.75
N SER A 227 -0.94 -10.45 7.94
CA SER A 227 0.44 -10.29 8.42
C SER A 227 1.39 -11.35 7.84
N ILE A 228 2.36 -10.91 7.02
CA ILE A 228 3.43 -11.79 6.48
C ILE A 228 4.27 -12.39 7.63
N ALA A 229 4.53 -11.61 8.68
CA ALA A 229 5.28 -12.11 9.84
C ALA A 229 4.56 -13.27 10.54
N THR A 230 3.23 -13.18 10.66
CA THR A 230 2.39 -14.27 11.20
C THR A 230 2.45 -15.49 10.29
N ILE A 231 2.31 -15.32 8.97
CA ILE A 231 2.41 -16.43 8.01
C ILE A 231 3.77 -17.11 8.14
N LYS A 232 4.88 -16.36 8.11
CA LYS A 232 6.23 -16.91 8.28
C LYS A 232 6.38 -17.71 9.57
N ASN A 233 5.79 -17.25 10.66
CA ASN A 233 5.83 -17.97 11.94
C ASN A 233 5.03 -19.27 11.93
N LEU A 234 3.86 -19.31 11.27
CA LEU A 234 3.05 -20.51 11.11
C LEU A 234 3.76 -21.54 10.22
N VAL A 235 4.34 -21.08 9.08
CA VAL A 235 5.10 -21.95 8.17
C VAL A 235 6.35 -22.53 8.88
N LYS A 236 7.09 -21.73 9.65
CA LYS A 236 8.24 -22.23 10.44
C LYS A 236 7.87 -23.34 11.42
N LYS A 237 6.65 -23.34 11.95
CA LYS A 237 6.11 -24.38 12.84
C LYS A 237 5.55 -25.60 12.09
N ASP A 238 5.69 -25.64 10.78
CA ASP A 238 5.17 -26.69 9.88
C ASP A 238 3.64 -26.90 9.98
N ILE A 239 2.89 -25.83 10.28
CA ILE A 239 1.41 -25.86 10.32
C ILE A 239 0.85 -25.93 8.89
N GLY A 240 1.60 -25.44 7.91
CA GLY A 240 1.27 -25.46 6.50
C GLY A 240 2.35 -24.76 5.68
N VAL A 241 2.09 -24.59 4.39
CA VAL A 241 2.99 -23.91 3.44
C VAL A 241 2.35 -22.61 2.96
N SER A 242 3.13 -21.71 2.38
CA SER A 242 2.60 -20.43 1.90
C SER A 242 3.24 -20.00 0.59
N ILE A 243 2.51 -19.22 -0.20
CA ILE A 243 3.06 -18.54 -1.38
C ILE A 243 3.45 -17.13 -0.98
N LEU A 244 4.75 -16.89 -0.92
CA LEU A 244 5.32 -15.60 -0.55
C LEU A 244 6.45 -15.19 -1.50
N SER A 245 6.79 -13.91 -1.49
CA SER A 245 7.95 -13.35 -2.14
C SER A 245 9.25 -13.86 -1.49
N LYS A 246 10.24 -14.18 -2.28
CA LYS A 246 11.59 -14.46 -1.78
C LYS A 246 12.15 -13.27 -1.03
N GLY A 247 11.97 -12.06 -1.56
CA GLY A 247 12.42 -10.80 -0.94
C GLY A 247 11.84 -10.57 0.45
N ALA A 248 10.56 -10.95 0.69
CA ALA A 248 9.94 -10.84 2.00
C ALA A 248 10.43 -11.89 3.02
N CYS A 249 11.09 -12.95 2.58
CA CYS A 249 11.53 -14.08 3.41
C CYS A 249 13.06 -14.21 3.54
N VAL A 250 13.80 -13.21 3.09
CA VAL A 250 15.27 -13.28 3.02
C VAL A 250 15.92 -13.68 4.35
N LYS A 251 15.50 -13.05 5.46
CA LYS A 251 16.07 -13.34 6.79
C LYS A 251 15.83 -14.81 7.20
N GLU A 252 14.67 -15.37 6.86
CA GLU A 252 14.33 -16.75 7.13
C GLU A 252 15.10 -17.72 6.24
N LEU A 253 15.30 -17.37 4.97
CA LEU A 253 16.08 -18.16 4.01
C LEU A 253 17.56 -18.17 4.39
N GLN A 254 18.16 -17.04 4.74
CA GLN A 254 19.55 -16.95 5.22
C GLN A 254 19.77 -17.77 6.51
N LYS A 255 18.80 -17.71 7.44
CA LYS A 255 18.83 -18.50 8.68
C LYS A 255 18.48 -19.99 8.47
N LYS A 256 18.15 -20.39 7.25
CA LYS A 256 17.71 -21.75 6.89
C LYS A 256 16.53 -22.22 7.74
N SER A 257 15.66 -21.31 8.19
CA SER A 257 14.44 -21.66 8.92
C SER A 257 13.23 -21.90 8.00
N LEU A 258 13.30 -21.38 6.79
CA LEU A 258 12.39 -21.64 5.67
C LEU A 258 13.20 -22.05 4.44
N VAL A 259 12.52 -22.77 3.53
CA VAL A 259 13.01 -23.11 2.20
C VAL A 259 12.04 -22.57 1.16
N ALA A 260 12.57 -21.93 0.11
CA ALA A 260 11.80 -21.39 -1.00
C ALA A 260 11.84 -22.37 -2.17
N LEU A 261 10.70 -22.92 -2.54
CA LEU A 261 10.56 -23.90 -3.61
C LEU A 261 9.82 -23.28 -4.80
N PRO A 262 10.44 -23.20 -5.98
CA PRO A 262 9.73 -22.90 -7.21
C PRO A 262 8.62 -23.92 -7.46
N ILE A 263 7.53 -23.48 -8.08
CA ILE A 263 6.46 -24.38 -8.53
C ILE A 263 6.68 -24.66 -10.00
N GLU A 264 6.75 -25.92 -10.37
CA GLU A 264 6.98 -26.34 -11.76
C GLU A 264 5.86 -25.81 -12.68
N ASN A 265 6.26 -25.29 -13.82
CA ASN A 265 5.37 -24.71 -14.84
C ASN A 265 4.51 -23.53 -14.36
N LEU A 266 4.85 -22.90 -13.22
CA LEU A 266 4.17 -21.71 -12.70
C LEU A 266 5.18 -20.61 -12.41
N SER A 267 5.35 -19.69 -13.36
CA SER A 267 6.20 -18.51 -13.15
C SER A 267 5.40 -17.36 -12.56
N MET A 268 5.85 -16.88 -11.40
CA MET A 268 5.19 -15.79 -10.66
C MET A 268 6.18 -14.66 -10.39
N THR A 269 6.79 -14.14 -11.45
CA THR A 269 7.68 -12.99 -11.37
C THR A 269 6.89 -11.68 -11.33
N ARG A 270 7.43 -10.68 -10.66
CA ARG A 270 6.93 -9.31 -10.60
C ARG A 270 8.08 -8.34 -10.39
N GLU A 271 7.91 -7.11 -10.82
CA GLU A 271 8.91 -6.08 -10.61
C GLU A 271 8.57 -5.24 -9.39
N THR A 272 9.55 -4.96 -8.56
CA THR A 272 9.47 -3.93 -7.52
C THR A 272 9.80 -2.59 -8.15
N THR A 273 8.92 -1.61 -8.00
CA THR A 273 9.07 -0.28 -8.58
C THR A 273 8.97 0.82 -7.54
N ILE A 274 9.74 1.88 -7.72
CA ILE A 274 9.49 3.17 -7.09
C ILE A 274 8.58 3.96 -8.03
N VAL A 275 7.45 4.46 -7.52
CA VAL A 275 6.48 5.27 -8.26
C VAL A 275 6.34 6.62 -7.59
N TYR A 276 6.28 7.69 -8.38
CA TYR A 276 6.14 9.06 -7.89
C TYR A 276 5.44 9.95 -8.91
N HIS A 277 4.79 11.01 -8.45
CA HIS A 277 4.11 11.96 -9.31
C HIS A 277 5.11 12.74 -10.17
N LYS A 278 4.80 13.03 -11.44
CA LYS A 278 5.66 13.83 -12.35
C LYS A 278 6.09 15.17 -11.79
N THR A 279 5.29 15.76 -10.90
CA THR A 279 5.61 17.04 -10.22
C THR A 279 6.54 16.87 -9.00
N PHE A 280 7.01 15.66 -8.72
CA PHE A 280 7.97 15.40 -7.64
C PHE A 280 9.36 15.89 -8.05
N ASN A 281 9.85 16.94 -7.38
CA ASN A 281 11.07 17.66 -7.78
C ASN A 281 12.37 17.13 -7.13
N HIS A 282 12.31 16.03 -6.39
CA HIS A 282 13.45 15.49 -5.65
C HIS A 282 13.88 14.12 -6.19
N VAL A 283 14.17 14.06 -7.50
CA VAL A 283 14.57 12.82 -8.19
C VAL A 283 15.85 12.24 -7.59
N GLU A 284 16.74 13.09 -7.07
CA GLU A 284 17.94 12.69 -6.35
C GLU A 284 17.65 11.77 -5.14
N ILE A 285 16.47 11.89 -4.53
CA ILE A 285 16.07 11.01 -3.43
C ILE A 285 15.68 9.63 -3.97
N ILE A 286 15.03 9.57 -5.13
CA ILE A 286 14.66 8.30 -5.78
C ILE A 286 15.92 7.49 -6.11
N GLU A 287 16.94 8.13 -6.70
CA GLU A 287 18.22 7.48 -7.01
C GLU A 287 18.92 6.96 -5.75
N ARG A 288 18.85 7.70 -4.65
CA ARG A 288 19.41 7.30 -3.37
C ARG A 288 18.69 6.13 -2.74
N ILE A 289 17.35 6.12 -2.80
CA ILE A 289 16.54 4.97 -2.36
C ILE A 289 16.96 3.72 -3.13
N ALA A 290 17.11 3.83 -4.46
CA ALA A 290 17.53 2.73 -5.30
C ALA A 290 18.95 2.25 -4.95
N ALA A 291 19.89 3.16 -4.76
CA ALA A 291 21.27 2.83 -4.37
C ALA A 291 21.31 2.11 -3.01
N ALA A 292 20.63 2.65 -1.99
CA ALA A 292 20.57 2.06 -0.66
C ALA A 292 19.93 0.65 -0.67
N TYR A 293 18.89 0.46 -1.49
CA TYR A 293 18.28 -0.85 -1.69
C TYR A 293 19.28 -1.85 -2.28
N HIS A 294 19.96 -1.49 -3.38
CA HIS A 294 20.91 -2.38 -4.04
C HIS A 294 22.12 -2.71 -3.18
N ASP A 295 22.60 -1.79 -2.35
CA ASP A 295 23.70 -2.04 -1.43
C ASP A 295 23.37 -3.13 -0.40
N ILE A 296 22.12 -3.18 0.07
CA ILE A 296 21.68 -4.22 1.01
C ILE A 296 21.31 -5.52 0.29
N ALA A 297 20.69 -5.44 -0.87
CA ALA A 297 20.29 -6.63 -1.62
C ALA A 297 21.47 -7.46 -2.13
N ARG A 298 22.66 -6.86 -2.23
CA ARG A 298 23.93 -7.54 -2.62
C ARG A 298 24.68 -8.18 -1.45
N GLN A 299 24.34 -7.86 -0.21
CA GLN A 299 24.92 -8.44 1.02
C GLN A 299 24.21 -9.74 1.40
#